data_60fe2f4aadfa35153b5bf911b2e1fdaf
#
_entry.id   60fe2f4aadfa35153b5bf911b2e1fdaf
#
_cell.length_a   1.000
_cell.length_b   1.000
_cell.length_c   1.000
_cell.angle_alpha   90.00
_cell.angle_beta   90.00
_cell.angle_gamma   90.00
#
_symmetry.space_group_name_H-M   'P 1'
#
loop_
_entity.id
_entity.type
_entity.pdbx_description
1 polymer ?
#
loop_
_entity_poly.entity_id
_entity_poly.type
_entity_poly.pdbx_seq_one_letter_code
_entity_poly.pdbx_strand_id
1 'polypeptide(L)'
;MKKIIFMLLIVFSSLSFTKEMVGNASWYGESWNGRKTANGEIFNSAKMTCASNSHKMGTNIEVTNLSNGKSIVCRVNDTGGFAKYGRILDMSKGAFSKIGDVNKGVIKVKIRGVK
;
A
#
# COMPACT_ATOMS: atom_id res chain seq x y z
N MET A 1 -7.25 -41.99 -9.90
CA MET A 1 -6.29 -41.25 -10.69
C MET A 1 -6.64 -39.82 -10.89
N LYS A 2 -7.80 -39.61 -11.42
CA LYS A 2 -8.25 -38.26 -11.73
C LYS A 2 -8.40 -37.38 -10.52
N LYS A 3 -8.61 -37.98 -9.37
CA LYS A 3 -8.86 -37.25 -8.13
C LYS A 3 -7.67 -36.45 -7.64
N ILE A 4 -6.50 -36.85 -8.07
CA ILE A 4 -5.27 -36.16 -7.66
C ILE A 4 -5.26 -34.71 -8.09
N ILE A 5 -5.90 -34.43 -9.21
CA ILE A 5 -5.89 -33.09 -9.79
C ILE A 5 -6.54 -32.08 -8.86
N PHE A 6 -7.55 -32.47 -8.11
CA PHE A 6 -8.27 -31.56 -7.26
C PHE A 6 -7.44 -31.01 -6.10
N MET A 7 -6.46 -31.79 -5.70
CA MET A 7 -5.63 -31.37 -4.57
C MET A 7 -4.82 -30.13 -4.89
N LEU A 8 -4.44 -29.97 -6.13
CA LEU A 8 -3.64 -28.83 -6.55
C LEU A 8 -4.39 -27.53 -6.50
N LEU A 9 -5.69 -27.57 -6.75
CA LEU A 9 -6.51 -26.36 -6.76
C LEU A 9 -6.64 -25.73 -5.39
N ILE A 10 -6.65 -26.55 -4.36
CA ILE A 10 -6.83 -26.07 -2.99
C ILE A 10 -5.64 -25.22 -2.56
N VAL A 11 -4.45 -25.55 -3.03
CA VAL A 11 -3.25 -24.84 -2.65
C VAL A 11 -3.32 -23.36 -3.02
N PHE A 12 -3.92 -23.06 -4.16
CA PHE A 12 -3.96 -21.68 -4.65
C PHE A 12 -4.96 -20.80 -3.89
N SER A 13 -5.89 -21.41 -3.17
CA SER A 13 -6.86 -20.64 -2.41
C SER A 13 -6.27 -20.01 -1.17
N SER A 14 -5.05 -20.38 -0.76
CA SER A 14 -4.42 -19.86 0.43
C SER A 14 -3.97 -18.40 0.28
N LEU A 15 -3.82 -17.91 -0.96
CA LEU A 15 -3.38 -16.54 -1.21
C LEU A 15 -4.55 -15.75 -1.79
N SER A 16 -4.89 -14.64 -1.10
CA SER A 16 -6.06 -13.86 -1.45
C SER A 16 -5.71 -12.38 -1.51
N PHE A 17 -6.22 -11.71 -2.54
CA PHE A 17 -6.05 -10.26 -2.72
C PHE A 17 -7.42 -9.61 -2.83
N THR A 18 -7.49 -8.34 -2.41
CA THR A 18 -8.67 -7.52 -2.67
C THR A 18 -8.64 -7.01 -4.10
N LYS A 19 -9.74 -6.38 -4.52
CA LYS A 19 -9.85 -5.76 -5.82
C LYS A 19 -8.72 -4.75 -6.03
N GLU A 20 -8.15 -4.77 -7.23
CA GLU A 20 -7.11 -3.83 -7.61
C GLU A 20 -7.67 -2.44 -7.85
N MET A 21 -6.87 -1.44 -7.49
CA MET A 21 -7.16 -0.04 -7.79
C MET A 21 -5.94 0.58 -8.43
N VAL A 22 -6.16 1.48 -9.38
CA VAL A 22 -5.10 2.22 -10.06
C VAL A 22 -5.32 3.70 -9.83
N GLY A 23 -4.27 4.41 -9.49
CA GLY A 23 -4.35 5.85 -9.27
C GLY A 23 -3.01 6.42 -8.84
N ASN A 24 -3.05 7.65 -8.33
CA ASN A 24 -1.84 8.34 -7.92
C ASN A 24 -1.55 8.12 -6.44
N ALA A 25 -0.27 7.99 -6.12
CA ALA A 25 0.21 7.92 -4.74
C ALA A 25 1.26 8.99 -4.51
N SER A 26 1.28 9.56 -3.32
CA SER A 26 2.31 10.48 -2.89
C SER A 26 2.90 9.98 -1.57
N TRP A 27 3.75 10.82 -0.95
CA TRP A 27 4.36 10.45 0.32
C TRP A 27 4.33 11.62 1.29
N TYR A 28 4.47 11.29 2.57
CA TYR A 28 4.67 12.26 3.64
C TYR A 28 5.86 11.82 4.48
N GLY A 29 6.61 12.78 4.95
CA GLY A 29 7.94 12.51 5.45
C GLY A 29 8.19 12.97 6.88
N GLU A 30 9.44 13.32 7.14
CA GLU A 30 9.96 13.53 8.49
C GLU A 30 9.24 14.58 9.31
N SER A 31 8.63 15.57 8.66
CA SER A 31 7.89 16.61 9.39
C SER A 31 6.69 16.05 10.18
N TRP A 32 6.24 14.87 9.83
CA TRP A 32 5.14 14.19 10.51
C TRP A 32 5.59 13.20 11.58
N ASN A 33 6.89 12.97 11.71
CA ASN A 33 7.41 12.06 12.72
C ASN A 33 6.99 12.49 14.12
N GLY A 34 6.59 11.51 14.94
CA GLY A 34 6.16 11.77 16.30
C GLY A 34 4.68 12.07 16.44
N ARG A 35 3.96 12.31 15.35
CA ARG A 35 2.52 12.55 15.40
C ARG A 35 1.77 11.23 15.41
N LYS A 36 0.60 11.22 16.03
CA LYS A 36 -0.27 10.05 16.02
C LYS A 36 -0.98 9.94 14.69
N THR A 37 -1.00 8.73 14.16
CA THR A 37 -1.80 8.39 12.97
C THR A 37 -3.23 8.11 13.38
N ALA A 38 -4.12 7.89 12.39
CA ALA A 38 -5.52 7.66 12.66
C ALA A 38 -5.77 6.43 13.52
N ASN A 39 -4.92 5.40 13.46
CA ASN A 39 -5.06 4.23 14.31
C ASN A 39 -4.36 4.36 15.67
N GLY A 40 -3.79 5.52 15.97
CA GLY A 40 -3.15 5.78 17.26
C GLY A 40 -1.66 5.47 17.32
N GLU A 41 -1.07 4.94 16.26
CA GLU A 41 0.37 4.70 16.21
C GLU A 41 1.14 6.01 16.09
N ILE A 42 2.38 5.99 16.51
CA ILE A 42 3.27 7.13 16.31
C ILE A 42 3.91 7.00 14.92
N PHE A 43 3.73 8.02 14.09
CA PHE A 43 4.26 7.99 12.74
C PHE A 43 5.79 8.03 12.73
N ASN A 44 6.37 7.18 11.87
CA ASN A 44 7.79 7.13 11.60
C ASN A 44 7.98 6.98 10.08
N SER A 45 8.55 8.01 9.45
CA SER A 45 8.68 8.06 7.99
C SER A 45 9.54 6.94 7.41
N ALA A 46 10.38 6.32 8.22
CA ALA A 46 11.25 5.22 7.76
C ALA A 46 10.53 3.87 7.69
N LYS A 47 9.38 3.74 8.35
CA LYS A 47 8.65 2.46 8.38
C LYS A 47 7.78 2.31 7.14
N MET A 48 7.44 1.05 6.84
CA MET A 48 6.65 0.70 5.66
C MET A 48 5.16 0.80 6.00
N THR A 49 4.65 2.04 6.03
CA THR A 49 3.25 2.31 6.35
C THR A 49 2.65 3.23 5.29
N CYS A 50 1.32 3.30 5.28
CA CYS A 50 0.59 4.12 4.32
C CYS A 50 -0.76 4.55 4.89
N ALA A 51 -1.30 5.60 4.26
CA ALA A 51 -2.64 6.11 4.54
C ALA A 51 -3.56 5.70 3.39
N SER A 52 -4.71 5.13 3.72
CA SER A 52 -5.69 4.69 2.74
C SER A 52 -7.10 4.96 3.29
N ASN A 53 -7.99 5.41 2.41
CA ASN A 53 -9.39 5.58 2.76
C ASN A 53 -10.25 4.42 2.27
N SER A 54 -9.67 3.48 1.53
CA SER A 54 -10.38 2.36 0.92
C SER A 54 -10.06 1.01 1.55
N HIS A 55 -9.14 0.96 2.50
CA HIS A 55 -8.72 -0.27 3.17
C HIS A 55 -8.76 -0.09 4.68
N LYS A 56 -9.08 -1.15 5.39
CA LYS A 56 -9.15 -1.13 6.85
C LYS A 56 -7.78 -0.92 7.46
N MET A 57 -7.75 -0.30 8.64
CA MET A 57 -6.53 -0.20 9.44
C MET A 57 -5.92 -1.58 9.66
N GLY A 58 -4.61 -1.68 9.53
CA GLY A 58 -3.88 -2.93 9.68
C GLY A 58 -3.79 -3.77 8.41
N THR A 59 -4.51 -3.40 7.35
CA THR A 59 -4.42 -4.11 6.09
C THR A 59 -3.03 -3.90 5.48
N ASN A 60 -2.43 -4.98 4.99
CA ASN A 60 -1.22 -4.87 4.18
C ASN A 60 -1.62 -4.64 2.72
N ILE A 61 -1.05 -3.63 2.11
CA ILE A 61 -1.32 -3.28 0.71
C ILE A 61 -0.05 -3.50 -0.10
N GLU A 62 -0.17 -4.25 -1.19
CA GLU A 62 0.88 -4.32 -2.19
C GLU A 62 0.74 -3.14 -3.13
N VAL A 63 1.80 -2.37 -3.28
CA VAL A 63 1.83 -1.17 -4.11
C VAL A 63 2.86 -1.37 -5.20
N THR A 64 2.44 -1.25 -6.45
CA THR A 64 3.32 -1.40 -7.61
C THR A 64 3.40 -0.08 -8.35
N ASN A 65 4.61 0.42 -8.55
CA ASN A 65 4.84 1.58 -9.40
C ASN A 65 4.73 1.15 -10.86
N LEU A 66 3.75 1.70 -11.58
CA LEU A 66 3.46 1.25 -12.93
C LEU A 66 4.52 1.66 -13.95
N SER A 67 5.37 2.64 -13.64
CA SER A 67 6.38 3.07 -14.60
C SER A 67 7.64 2.21 -14.55
N ASN A 68 7.92 1.50 -13.45
CA ASN A 68 9.14 0.70 -13.33
C ASN A 68 8.89 -0.74 -12.85
N GLY A 69 7.66 -1.06 -12.48
CA GLY A 69 7.30 -2.41 -12.03
C GLY A 69 7.74 -2.77 -10.61
N LYS A 70 8.37 -1.87 -9.88
CA LYS A 70 8.79 -2.14 -8.51
C LYS A 70 7.61 -2.17 -7.57
N SER A 71 7.64 -3.07 -6.60
CA SER A 71 6.55 -3.24 -5.63
C SER A 71 7.09 -3.29 -4.22
N ILE A 72 6.27 -2.85 -3.28
CA ILE A 72 6.47 -3.02 -1.84
C ILE A 72 5.13 -3.32 -1.19
N VAL A 73 5.18 -3.74 0.06
CA VAL A 73 3.99 -3.87 0.89
C VAL A 73 4.07 -2.84 2.00
N CYS A 74 3.00 -2.05 2.17
CA CYS A 74 2.88 -1.14 3.31
C CYS A 74 1.63 -1.48 4.12
N ARG A 75 1.70 -1.23 5.41
CA ARG A 75 0.57 -1.49 6.32
C ARG A 75 -0.21 -0.20 6.52
N VAL A 76 -1.52 -0.29 6.37
CA VAL A 76 -2.40 0.87 6.57
C VAL A 76 -2.47 1.21 8.05
N ASN A 77 -2.04 2.40 8.41
CA ASN A 77 -2.14 2.90 9.77
C ASN A 77 -2.77 4.30 9.83
N ASP A 78 -3.22 4.83 8.70
CA ASP A 78 -3.70 6.20 8.64
C ASP A 78 -4.74 6.38 7.55
N THR A 79 -5.43 7.52 7.61
CA THR A 79 -6.33 8.02 6.57
C THR A 79 -5.92 9.44 6.24
N GLY A 80 -6.55 10.04 5.23
CA GLY A 80 -6.24 11.42 4.89
C GLY A 80 -7.19 12.01 3.87
N GLY A 81 -7.05 13.31 3.67
CA GLY A 81 -7.89 14.07 2.74
C GLY A 81 -7.33 14.13 1.33
N PHE A 82 -6.54 13.17 0.92
CA PHE A 82 -5.83 13.25 -0.36
C PHE A 82 -6.69 12.90 -1.57
N ALA A 83 -7.87 12.30 -1.36
CA ALA A 83 -8.75 11.93 -2.48
C ALA A 83 -9.17 13.14 -3.31
N LYS A 84 -9.37 14.28 -2.68
CA LYS A 84 -9.75 15.52 -3.39
C LYS A 84 -8.63 16.04 -4.31
N TYR A 85 -7.43 15.53 -4.15
CA TYR A 85 -6.30 15.86 -5.02
C TYR A 85 -6.04 14.76 -6.05
N GLY A 86 -6.97 13.82 -6.20
CA GLY A 86 -6.84 12.74 -7.19
C GLY A 86 -5.91 11.61 -6.77
N ARG A 87 -5.62 11.48 -5.49
CA ARG A 87 -4.74 10.41 -5.00
C ARG A 87 -5.53 9.33 -4.30
N ILE A 88 -5.05 8.10 -4.40
CA ILE A 88 -5.67 6.95 -3.75
C ILE A 88 -4.87 6.45 -2.54
N LEU A 89 -3.64 6.92 -2.39
CA LEU A 89 -2.74 6.44 -1.34
C LEU A 89 -1.71 7.52 -1.01
N ASP A 90 -1.41 7.68 0.26
CA ASP A 90 -0.23 8.41 0.71
C ASP A 90 0.67 7.43 1.46
N MET A 91 1.93 7.38 1.07
CA MET A 91 2.89 6.43 1.61
C MET A 91 3.84 7.15 2.56
N SER A 92 4.40 6.42 3.51
CA SER A 92 5.56 6.94 4.21
C SER A 92 6.68 7.18 3.21
N LYS A 93 7.55 8.14 3.49
CA LYS A 93 8.70 8.39 2.61
C LYS A 93 9.55 7.14 2.41
N GLY A 94 9.75 6.36 3.49
CA GLY A 94 10.52 5.13 3.41
C GLY A 94 9.92 4.12 2.44
N ALA A 95 8.59 3.93 2.49
CA ALA A 95 7.91 3.03 1.57
C ALA A 95 8.00 3.53 0.13
N PHE A 96 7.70 4.81 -0.08
CA PHE A 96 7.73 5.40 -1.41
C PHE A 96 9.12 5.29 -2.05
N SER A 97 10.17 5.56 -1.28
CA SER A 97 11.55 5.53 -1.78
C SER A 97 11.98 4.17 -2.30
N LYS A 98 11.32 3.09 -1.86
CA LYS A 98 11.64 1.74 -2.33
C LYS A 98 11.16 1.50 -3.75
N ILE A 99 10.17 2.24 -4.22
CA ILE A 99 9.57 2.01 -5.54
C ILE A 99 9.62 3.22 -6.45
N GLY A 100 10.01 4.40 -5.95
CA GLY A 100 10.03 5.60 -6.78
C GLY A 100 10.99 6.65 -6.26
N ASP A 101 11.14 7.69 -7.08
CA ASP A 101 11.97 8.84 -6.75
C ASP A 101 11.14 9.82 -5.92
N VAL A 102 11.56 10.07 -4.68
CA VAL A 102 10.85 10.99 -3.78
C VAL A 102 10.75 12.39 -4.36
N ASN A 103 11.68 12.78 -5.21
CA ASN A 103 11.67 14.11 -5.83
C ASN A 103 10.53 14.29 -6.84
N LYS A 104 9.97 13.20 -7.35
CA LYS A 104 8.80 13.29 -8.21
C LYS A 104 7.53 13.61 -7.44
N GLY A 105 7.46 13.24 -6.18
CA GLY A 105 6.36 13.54 -5.29
C GLY A 105 5.11 12.70 -5.52
N VAL A 106 4.76 12.39 -6.75
CA VAL A 106 3.58 11.62 -7.11
C VAL A 106 3.95 10.61 -8.20
N ILE A 107 3.47 9.38 -8.01
CA ILE A 107 3.65 8.31 -9.01
C ILE A 107 2.33 7.60 -9.25
N LYS A 108 2.17 7.01 -10.41
CA LYS A 108 1.01 6.18 -10.71
C LYS A 108 1.27 4.77 -10.23
N VAL A 109 0.33 4.24 -9.48
CA VAL A 109 0.48 2.93 -8.84
C VAL A 109 -0.75 2.07 -9.06
N LYS A 110 -0.54 0.76 -8.92
CA LYS A 110 -1.60 -0.22 -8.75
C LYS A 110 -1.51 -0.73 -7.33
N ILE A 111 -2.62 -0.75 -6.63
CA ILE A 111 -2.67 -1.23 -5.25
C ILE A 111 -3.69 -2.35 -5.09
N ARG A 112 -3.41 -3.26 -4.17
CA ARG A 112 -4.35 -4.31 -3.76
C ARG A 112 -4.04 -4.73 -2.34
N GLY A 113 -5.09 -5.01 -1.57
CA GLY A 113 -4.93 -5.51 -0.22
C GLY A 113 -4.51 -6.98 -0.25
N VAL A 114 -3.63 -7.35 0.68
CA VAL A 114 -3.18 -8.73 0.86
C VAL A 114 -3.86 -9.25 2.12
N LYS A 115 -4.60 -10.33 1.98
CA LYS A 115 -5.30 -10.96 3.12
C LYS A 115 -4.49 -12.06 3.74
#